data_e6c21b20afbf59c4995978a58fef5ba7
#
_entry.id   e6c21b20afbf59c4995978a58fef5ba7
#
_cell.length_a   1.000
_cell.length_b   1.000
_cell.length_c   1.000
_cell.angle_alpha   90.00
_cell.angle_beta   90.00
_cell.angle_gamma   90.00
#
_symmetry.space_group_name_H-M   'P 1'
#
loop_
_entity.id
_entity.type
_entity.pdbx_description
1 polymer ?
#
loop_
_entity_poly.entity_id
_entity_poly.type
_entity_poly.pdbx_seq_one_letter_code
_entity_poly.pdbx_strand_id
1 'polypeptide(L)'
;AHHTIWMGPRYKELLADIFDRKILADDFSLYLHRPTATDKSFAPEGCDSFYVLCPVPNLRADIDWNVTGPELQKRIISALSKTNLPDLENVISDPFYMTPEDFKNDYRSMHGAGFSIAPIFMQSAWFRFHNRDPHIPNLYFAAAGAHPGAGIPGVLCSAKVVEHLVAADEDKQSIATTPIAAQ
;
A
#
# COMPACT_ATOMS: atom_id res chain seq x y z
N ALA A 1 20.20 -3.74 -8.11
CA ALA A 1 19.22 -2.81 -8.73
C ALA A 1 18.44 -2.07 -7.63
N HIS A 2 17.88 -0.89 -7.97
CA HIS A 2 17.03 -0.10 -7.04
C HIS A 2 15.71 -0.85 -6.76
N HIS A 3 15.12 -1.44 -7.79
CA HIS A 3 13.94 -2.27 -7.71
C HIS A 3 14.23 -3.66 -8.24
N THR A 4 13.77 -4.70 -7.54
CA THR A 4 13.88 -6.08 -7.97
C THR A 4 12.56 -6.80 -7.69
N ILE A 5 12.03 -7.50 -8.68
CA ILE A 5 10.89 -8.39 -8.50
C ILE A 5 11.41 -9.82 -8.57
N TRP A 6 11.21 -10.58 -7.51
CA TRP A 6 11.51 -11.99 -7.44
C TRP A 6 10.22 -12.80 -7.53
N MET A 7 10.06 -13.50 -8.64
CA MET A 7 8.85 -14.27 -8.91
C MET A 7 8.98 -15.66 -8.34
N GLY A 8 8.02 -16.06 -7.53
CA GLY A 8 7.87 -17.44 -7.08
C GLY A 8 7.49 -18.39 -8.24
N PRO A 9 7.68 -19.71 -8.05
CA PRO A 9 7.47 -20.68 -9.12
C PRO A 9 5.99 -20.82 -9.55
N ARG A 10 5.04 -20.53 -8.67
CA ARG A 10 3.60 -20.71 -8.89
C ARG A 10 2.84 -19.37 -8.93
N TYR A 11 3.30 -18.43 -9.74
CA TYR A 11 2.80 -17.05 -9.68
C TYR A 11 1.26 -16.93 -9.75
N LYS A 12 0.60 -17.60 -10.70
CA LYS A 12 -0.86 -17.52 -10.85
C LYS A 12 -1.59 -18.22 -9.70
N GLU A 13 -1.14 -19.39 -9.33
CA GLU A 13 -1.69 -20.17 -8.21
C GLU A 13 -1.48 -19.45 -6.89
N LEU A 14 -0.36 -18.76 -6.72
CA LEU A 14 -0.09 -17.95 -5.54
C LEU A 14 -1.09 -16.78 -5.42
N LEU A 15 -1.43 -16.12 -6.52
CA LEU A 15 -2.47 -15.10 -6.52
C LEU A 15 -3.83 -15.67 -6.14
N ALA A 16 -4.20 -16.84 -6.65
CA ALA A 16 -5.43 -17.53 -6.26
C ALA A 16 -5.43 -17.95 -4.78
N ASP A 17 -4.29 -18.38 -4.24
CA ASP A 17 -4.15 -18.66 -2.80
C ASP A 17 -4.42 -17.41 -1.96
N ILE A 18 -3.85 -16.27 -2.32
CA ILE A 18 -3.98 -15.00 -1.60
C ILE A 18 -5.41 -14.44 -1.70
N PHE A 19 -5.95 -14.31 -2.92
CA PHE A 19 -7.17 -13.53 -3.15
C PHE A 19 -8.45 -14.37 -3.07
N ASP A 20 -8.42 -15.62 -3.54
CA ASP A 20 -9.59 -16.47 -3.63
C ASP A 20 -9.70 -17.42 -2.43
N ARG A 21 -8.66 -18.22 -2.20
CA ARG A 21 -8.63 -19.26 -1.15
C ARG A 21 -8.32 -18.69 0.23
N LYS A 22 -7.65 -17.53 0.31
CA LYS A 22 -7.24 -16.86 1.56
C LYS A 22 -6.37 -17.74 2.43
N ILE A 23 -5.40 -18.40 1.82
CA ILE A 23 -4.39 -19.22 2.50
C ILE A 23 -2.99 -18.65 2.28
N LEU A 24 -2.13 -18.78 3.27
CA LEU A 24 -0.72 -18.47 3.14
C LEU A 24 -0.02 -19.70 2.54
N ALA A 25 0.45 -19.54 1.31
CA ALA A 25 1.19 -20.60 0.62
C ALA A 25 2.61 -20.79 1.18
N ASP A 26 3.21 -21.93 0.86
CA ASP A 26 4.61 -22.18 1.22
C ASP A 26 5.60 -21.41 0.36
N ASP A 27 5.25 -21.12 -0.87
CA ASP A 27 6.02 -20.27 -1.76
C ASP A 27 5.52 -18.82 -1.73
N PHE A 28 6.34 -17.90 -2.17
CA PHE A 28 6.03 -16.49 -2.24
C PHE A 28 6.73 -15.81 -3.40
N SER A 29 6.22 -14.64 -3.77
CA SER A 29 6.91 -13.68 -4.64
C SER A 29 7.26 -12.45 -3.82
N LEU A 30 8.35 -11.77 -4.15
CA LEU A 30 8.84 -10.62 -3.39
C LEU A 30 9.07 -9.42 -4.31
N TYR A 31 8.80 -8.25 -3.79
CA TYR A 31 9.32 -7.00 -4.33
C TYR A 31 10.37 -6.45 -3.36
N LEU A 32 11.57 -6.21 -3.88
CA LEU A 32 12.68 -5.62 -3.12
C LEU A 32 12.93 -4.20 -3.61
N HIS A 33 13.02 -3.27 -2.70
CA HIS A 33 13.40 -1.90 -2.92
C HIS A 33 14.69 -1.59 -2.17
N ARG A 34 15.72 -1.15 -2.90
CA ARG A 34 17.03 -0.78 -2.37
C ARG A 34 17.33 0.68 -2.71
N PRO A 35 16.91 1.64 -1.87
CA PRO A 35 17.12 3.06 -2.14
C PRO A 35 18.60 3.45 -2.20
N THR A 36 19.45 2.79 -1.42
CA THR A 36 20.90 2.98 -1.44
C THR A 36 21.58 2.66 -2.78
N ALA A 37 20.90 1.98 -3.69
CA ALA A 37 21.39 1.79 -5.07
C ALA A 37 21.40 3.10 -5.88
N THR A 38 20.60 4.09 -5.48
CA THR A 38 20.50 5.42 -6.12
C THR A 38 21.13 6.50 -5.26
N ASP A 39 20.84 6.49 -3.96
CA ASP A 39 21.32 7.49 -3.01
C ASP A 39 21.89 6.80 -1.76
N LYS A 40 23.21 6.90 -1.59
CA LYS A 40 23.93 6.28 -0.47
C LYS A 40 23.57 6.83 0.90
N SER A 41 22.97 8.02 0.98
CA SER A 41 22.57 8.64 2.24
C SER A 41 21.40 7.92 2.96
N PHE A 42 20.74 6.96 2.30
CA PHE A 42 19.68 6.14 2.89
C PHE A 42 20.18 5.02 3.85
N ALA A 43 21.48 4.90 4.06
CA ALA A 43 22.07 4.01 5.06
C ALA A 43 23.40 4.57 5.57
N PRO A 44 23.88 4.14 6.76
CA PRO A 44 25.24 4.44 7.22
C PRO A 44 26.29 3.93 6.23
N GLU A 45 27.52 4.48 6.32
CA GLU A 45 28.63 4.08 5.47
C GLU A 45 28.90 2.57 5.60
N GLY A 46 29.07 1.91 4.46
CA GLY A 46 29.27 0.45 4.40
C GLY A 46 28.00 -0.39 4.56
N CYS A 47 26.84 0.24 4.76
CA CYS A 47 25.55 -0.43 4.90
C CYS A 47 24.63 -0.22 3.69
N ASP A 48 23.63 -1.07 3.58
CA ASP A 48 22.53 -0.94 2.62
C ASP A 48 21.19 -0.92 3.37
N SER A 49 20.20 -0.23 2.80
CA SER A 49 18.82 -0.23 3.27
C SER A 49 17.95 -1.01 2.29
N PHE A 50 17.09 -1.87 2.82
CA PHE A 50 16.14 -2.66 2.03
C PHE A 50 14.73 -2.58 2.60
N TYR A 51 13.77 -2.47 1.69
CA TYR A 51 12.36 -2.74 1.94
C TYR A 51 11.96 -3.98 1.14
N VAL A 52 11.33 -4.94 1.78
CA VAL A 52 10.86 -6.19 1.14
C VAL A 52 9.36 -6.32 1.34
N LEU A 53 8.62 -6.38 0.25
CA LEU A 53 7.18 -6.61 0.27
C LEU A 53 6.91 -8.05 -0.17
N CYS A 54 6.18 -8.78 0.68
CA CYS A 54 5.63 -10.10 0.40
C CYS A 54 4.10 -10.01 0.37
N PRO A 55 3.44 -10.22 -0.76
CA PRO A 55 1.99 -10.30 -0.80
C PRO A 55 1.48 -11.50 0.02
N VAL A 56 0.53 -11.24 0.90
CA VAL A 56 -0.08 -12.24 1.78
C VAL A 56 -1.60 -12.03 1.84
N PRO A 57 -2.39 -13.05 2.26
CA PRO A 57 -3.81 -12.87 2.52
C PRO A 57 -4.07 -11.80 3.58
N ASN A 58 -5.17 -11.06 3.45
CA ASN A 58 -5.62 -10.12 4.47
C ASN A 58 -6.32 -10.85 5.64
N LEU A 59 -6.81 -10.11 6.64
CA LEU A 59 -7.44 -10.65 7.87
C LEU A 59 -8.81 -11.33 7.65
N ARG A 60 -9.19 -11.61 6.41
CA ARG A 60 -10.26 -12.55 6.10
C ARG A 60 -9.78 -14.01 6.09
N ALA A 61 -8.47 -14.21 6.06
CA ALA A 61 -7.85 -15.51 6.28
C ALA A 61 -7.73 -15.77 7.79
N ASP A 62 -7.91 -17.01 8.19
CA ASP A 62 -7.70 -17.46 9.57
C ASP A 62 -6.20 -17.79 9.76
N ILE A 63 -5.39 -16.76 9.97
CA ILE A 63 -3.94 -16.84 10.14
C ILE A 63 -3.56 -16.14 11.44
N ASP A 64 -2.92 -16.87 12.34
CA ASP A 64 -2.31 -16.26 13.54
C ASP A 64 -0.98 -15.59 13.15
N TRP A 65 -1.00 -14.29 12.99
CA TRP A 65 0.16 -13.49 12.61
C TRP A 65 1.21 -13.37 13.71
N ASN A 66 0.86 -13.61 14.97
CA ASN A 66 1.84 -13.62 16.06
C ASN A 66 2.82 -14.81 15.94
N VAL A 67 2.35 -15.91 15.40
CA VAL A 67 3.15 -17.10 15.12
C VAL A 67 3.73 -17.05 13.71
N THR A 68 2.89 -16.79 12.74
CA THR A 68 3.22 -16.87 11.30
C THR A 68 4.16 -15.75 10.86
N GLY A 69 4.03 -14.54 11.41
CA GLY A 69 4.86 -13.39 11.05
C GLY A 69 6.36 -13.65 11.23
N PRO A 70 6.83 -14.05 12.44
CA PRO A 70 8.24 -14.38 12.68
C PRO A 70 8.74 -15.55 11.81
N GLU A 71 7.90 -16.55 11.55
CA GLU A 71 8.27 -17.69 10.70
C GLU A 71 8.44 -17.27 9.24
N LEU A 72 7.50 -16.47 8.72
CA LEU A 72 7.57 -15.96 7.35
C LEU A 72 8.79 -15.05 7.17
N GLN A 73 9.09 -14.18 8.14
CA GLN A 73 10.29 -13.34 8.11
C GLN A 73 11.55 -14.19 7.96
N LYS A 74 11.71 -15.23 8.78
CA LYS A 74 12.86 -16.16 8.71
C LYS A 74 12.95 -16.83 7.35
N ARG A 75 11.82 -17.30 6.82
CA ARG A 75 11.77 -17.96 5.50
C ARG A 75 12.20 -17.01 4.38
N ILE A 76 11.73 -15.75 4.41
CA ILE A 76 12.10 -14.72 3.42
C ILE A 76 13.60 -14.41 3.51
N ILE A 77 14.14 -14.16 4.71
CA ILE A 77 15.56 -13.89 4.91
C ILE A 77 16.40 -15.06 4.39
N SER A 78 16.04 -16.30 4.74
CA SER A 78 16.76 -17.51 4.28
C SER A 78 16.69 -17.68 2.76
N ALA A 79 15.55 -17.41 2.14
CA ALA A 79 15.41 -17.49 0.70
C ALA A 79 16.26 -16.43 -0.02
N LEU A 80 16.27 -15.19 0.48
CA LEU A 80 17.08 -14.10 -0.06
C LEU A 80 18.57 -14.36 0.13
N SER A 81 18.98 -14.89 1.28
CA SER A 81 20.37 -15.26 1.57
C SER A 81 20.92 -16.31 0.61
N LYS A 82 20.07 -17.24 0.15
CA LYS A 82 20.43 -18.29 -0.81
C LYS A 82 20.41 -17.84 -2.27
N THR A 83 19.86 -16.66 -2.57
CA THR A 83 19.61 -16.21 -3.94
C THR A 83 20.19 -14.83 -4.24
N ASN A 84 19.43 -13.77 -3.93
CA ASN A 84 19.69 -12.40 -4.36
C ASN A 84 20.63 -11.61 -3.44
N LEU A 85 20.72 -11.99 -2.17
CA LEU A 85 21.48 -11.31 -1.13
C LEU A 85 22.33 -12.33 -0.36
N PRO A 86 23.42 -12.86 -0.95
CA PRO A 86 24.27 -13.84 -0.28
C PRO A 86 24.71 -13.34 1.09
N ASP A 87 24.73 -14.24 2.06
CA ASP A 87 25.14 -13.98 3.44
C ASP A 87 24.22 -13.06 4.26
N LEU A 88 23.03 -12.72 3.76
CA LEU A 88 22.08 -11.83 4.43
C LEU A 88 21.80 -12.23 5.88
N GLU A 89 21.65 -13.53 6.18
CA GLU A 89 21.38 -14.05 7.53
C GLU A 89 22.43 -13.62 8.56
N ASN A 90 23.68 -13.40 8.13
CA ASN A 90 24.82 -13.05 9.00
C ASN A 90 25.07 -11.55 9.10
N VAL A 91 24.60 -10.77 8.12
CA VAL A 91 24.89 -9.32 8.02
C VAL A 91 23.69 -8.43 8.27
N ILE A 92 22.48 -9.00 8.36
CA ILE A 92 21.28 -8.24 8.62
C ILE A 92 21.25 -7.70 10.06
N SER A 93 20.97 -6.43 10.22
CA SER A 93 20.77 -5.77 11.52
C SER A 93 19.35 -5.20 11.61
N ASP A 94 18.76 -5.27 12.80
CA ASP A 94 17.48 -4.68 13.15
C ASP A 94 16.33 -4.91 12.14
N PRO A 95 16.09 -6.16 11.70
CA PRO A 95 14.98 -6.43 10.80
C PRO A 95 13.66 -6.30 11.56
N PHE A 96 12.76 -5.48 11.05
CA PHE A 96 11.37 -5.44 11.52
C PHE A 96 10.43 -5.84 10.38
N TYR A 97 9.18 -6.16 10.71
CA TYR A 97 8.15 -6.46 9.74
C TYR A 97 6.80 -5.91 10.20
N MET A 98 5.90 -5.75 9.26
CA MET A 98 4.50 -5.42 9.51
C MET A 98 3.61 -6.49 8.89
N THR A 99 2.60 -6.88 9.63
CA THR A 99 1.59 -7.87 9.25
C THR A 99 0.28 -7.18 8.87
N PRO A 100 -0.71 -7.89 8.33
CA PRO A 100 -2.06 -7.35 8.17
C PRO A 100 -2.69 -6.83 9.48
N GLU A 101 -2.33 -7.37 10.65
CA GLU A 101 -2.80 -6.87 11.94
C GLU A 101 -2.24 -5.48 12.24
N ASP A 102 -0.97 -5.24 11.95
CA ASP A 102 -0.34 -3.93 12.11
C ASP A 102 -0.99 -2.90 11.17
N PHE A 103 -1.22 -3.27 9.91
CA PHE A 103 -1.95 -2.40 8.97
C PHE A 103 -3.37 -2.06 9.46
N LYS A 104 -4.08 -2.99 10.10
CA LYS A 104 -5.38 -2.73 10.70
C LYS A 104 -5.27 -1.82 11.90
N ASN A 105 -4.33 -2.07 12.80
CA ASN A 105 -4.24 -1.39 14.08
C ASN A 105 -3.65 0.02 13.96
N ASP A 106 -2.57 0.17 13.20
CA ASP A 106 -1.83 1.42 13.06
C ASP A 106 -2.44 2.35 12.00
N TYR A 107 -2.86 1.78 10.87
CA TYR A 107 -3.40 2.57 9.74
C TYR A 107 -4.92 2.48 9.58
N ARG A 108 -5.62 1.74 10.44
CA ARG A 108 -7.07 1.53 10.37
C ARG A 108 -7.54 0.93 9.03
N SER A 109 -6.64 0.20 8.36
CA SER A 109 -6.94 -0.44 7.08
C SER A 109 -7.97 -1.55 7.24
N MET A 110 -9.02 -1.51 6.43
CA MET A 110 -10.06 -2.55 6.46
C MET A 110 -9.45 -3.91 6.15
N HIS A 111 -9.67 -4.87 7.03
CA HIS A 111 -9.08 -6.22 6.97
C HIS A 111 -7.54 -6.24 6.87
N GLY A 112 -6.86 -5.19 7.31
CA GLY A 112 -5.41 -5.11 7.23
C GLY A 112 -4.85 -5.05 5.81
N ALA A 113 -5.64 -4.57 4.83
CA ALA A 113 -5.19 -4.43 3.46
C ALA A 113 -4.16 -3.31 3.32
N GLY A 114 -2.96 -3.62 2.85
CA GLY A 114 -1.85 -2.67 2.76
C GLY A 114 -2.04 -1.56 1.73
N PHE A 115 -2.84 -1.78 0.68
CA PHE A 115 -3.04 -0.84 -0.44
C PHE A 115 -4.48 -0.41 -0.65
N SER A 116 -5.33 -0.47 0.41
CA SER A 116 -6.75 -0.14 0.34
C SER A 116 -7.52 -1.10 -0.58
N ILE A 117 -8.45 -0.62 -1.42
CA ILE A 117 -9.24 -1.45 -2.32
C ILE A 117 -8.40 -2.02 -3.46
N ALA A 118 -8.77 -3.22 -3.93
CA ALA A 118 -8.04 -3.92 -4.99
C ALA A 118 -8.03 -3.14 -6.31
N PRO A 119 -6.92 -3.14 -7.06
CA PRO A 119 -6.80 -2.43 -8.34
C PRO A 119 -7.42 -3.25 -9.50
N ILE A 120 -8.61 -3.80 -9.29
CA ILE A 120 -9.39 -4.43 -10.37
C ILE A 120 -10.11 -3.35 -11.18
N PHE A 121 -10.52 -3.65 -12.41
CA PHE A 121 -11.08 -2.68 -13.34
C PHE A 121 -12.22 -1.85 -12.71
N MET A 122 -13.21 -2.51 -12.10
CA MET A 122 -14.37 -1.86 -11.47
C MET A 122 -14.08 -1.15 -10.13
N GLN A 123 -12.82 -1.13 -9.70
CA GLN A 123 -12.35 -0.43 -8.50
C GLN A 123 -11.12 0.44 -8.79
N SER A 124 -10.90 0.79 -10.06
CA SER A 124 -9.76 1.59 -10.49
C SER A 124 -10.19 2.87 -11.17
N ALA A 125 -9.35 3.88 -11.15
CA ALA A 125 -9.55 5.17 -11.80
C ALA A 125 -10.94 5.76 -11.48
N TRP A 126 -11.78 5.94 -12.49
CA TRP A 126 -13.12 6.50 -12.35
C TRP A 126 -14.06 5.69 -11.45
N PHE A 127 -13.92 4.37 -11.42
CA PHE A 127 -14.77 3.48 -10.61
C PHE A 127 -14.33 3.41 -9.12
N ARG A 128 -13.28 4.11 -8.75
CA ARG A 128 -12.87 4.26 -7.36
C ARG A 128 -13.80 5.22 -6.62
N PHE A 129 -13.82 5.21 -5.29
CA PHE A 129 -14.61 6.17 -4.53
C PHE A 129 -14.28 7.60 -4.97
N HIS A 130 -15.32 8.39 -5.23
CA HIS A 130 -15.15 9.78 -5.63
C HIS A 130 -14.61 10.62 -4.47
N ASN A 131 -13.98 11.74 -4.80
CA ASN A 131 -13.34 12.62 -3.84
C ASN A 131 -14.31 13.50 -3.05
N ARG A 132 -15.61 13.46 -3.35
CA ARG A 132 -16.68 14.12 -2.60
C ARG A 132 -17.73 13.10 -2.20
N ASP A 133 -18.21 13.16 -0.95
CA ASP A 133 -19.35 12.37 -0.52
C ASP A 133 -20.64 12.88 -1.18
N PRO A 134 -21.48 12.02 -1.76
CA PRO A 134 -22.73 12.44 -2.39
C PRO A 134 -23.84 12.80 -1.41
N HIS A 135 -23.73 12.41 -0.14
CA HIS A 135 -24.78 12.54 0.87
C HIS A 135 -24.43 13.50 2.00
N ILE A 136 -23.12 13.63 2.31
CA ILE A 136 -22.63 14.46 3.42
C ILE A 136 -21.99 15.71 2.84
N PRO A 137 -22.60 16.89 2.98
CA PRO A 137 -22.01 18.13 2.53
C PRO A 137 -20.65 18.38 3.21
N ASN A 138 -19.71 18.95 2.46
CA ASN A 138 -18.36 19.30 2.92
C ASN A 138 -17.49 18.12 3.39
N LEU A 139 -17.86 16.87 3.03
CA LEU A 139 -17.02 15.71 3.26
C LEU A 139 -16.27 15.34 1.97
N TYR A 140 -14.94 15.35 2.05
CA TYR A 140 -14.06 15.06 0.93
C TYR A 140 -13.08 13.94 1.29
N PHE A 141 -12.62 13.21 0.26
CA PHE A 141 -11.70 12.08 0.40
C PHE A 141 -10.46 12.29 -0.47
N ALA A 142 -9.28 12.33 0.15
CA ALA A 142 -7.99 12.40 -0.52
C ALA A 142 -7.10 11.27 -0.01
N ALA A 143 -7.03 10.16 -0.73
CA ALA A 143 -6.26 8.98 -0.30
C ALA A 143 -6.07 7.97 -1.44
N ALA A 144 -5.28 6.93 -1.15
CA ALA A 144 -5.13 5.77 -2.03
C ALA A 144 -6.46 5.05 -2.34
N GLY A 145 -7.44 5.09 -1.42
CA GLY A 145 -8.78 4.52 -1.60
C GLY A 145 -9.71 5.35 -2.48
N ALA A 146 -9.42 6.63 -2.72
CA ALA A 146 -10.22 7.53 -3.54
C ALA A 146 -9.67 7.65 -4.97
N HIS A 147 -10.47 8.27 -5.86
CA HIS A 147 -10.03 8.61 -7.22
C HIS A 147 -8.80 9.55 -7.19
N PRO A 148 -7.79 9.41 -8.07
CA PRO A 148 -7.69 8.41 -9.13
C PRO A 148 -7.10 7.06 -8.69
N GLY A 149 -6.50 6.94 -7.52
CA GLY A 149 -6.06 5.64 -7.03
C GLY A 149 -4.78 5.64 -6.20
N ALA A 150 -4.23 4.44 -6.00
CA ALA A 150 -3.05 4.18 -5.18
C ALA A 150 -1.73 4.61 -5.86
N GLY A 151 -0.68 4.64 -5.06
CA GLY A 151 0.65 5.11 -5.45
C GLY A 151 0.85 6.60 -5.19
N ILE A 152 2.09 7.03 -4.93
CA ILE A 152 2.40 8.43 -4.56
C ILE A 152 1.83 9.43 -5.57
N PRO A 153 2.01 9.27 -6.90
CA PRO A 153 1.42 10.20 -7.86
C PRO A 153 -0.10 10.22 -7.81
N GLY A 154 -0.74 9.05 -7.68
CA GLY A 154 -2.20 8.93 -7.57
C GLY A 154 -2.76 9.63 -6.34
N VAL A 155 -2.12 9.45 -5.18
CA VAL A 155 -2.54 10.08 -3.92
C VAL A 155 -2.37 11.61 -3.98
N LEU A 156 -1.29 12.11 -4.55
CA LEU A 156 -1.08 13.55 -4.76
C LEU A 156 -2.13 14.12 -5.74
N CYS A 157 -2.45 13.41 -6.81
CA CYS A 157 -3.54 13.80 -7.72
C CYS A 157 -4.90 13.81 -7.01
N SER A 158 -5.16 12.85 -6.11
CA SER A 158 -6.37 12.82 -5.29
C SER A 158 -6.51 14.08 -4.43
N ALA A 159 -5.42 14.51 -3.78
CA ALA A 159 -5.41 15.76 -3.01
C ALA A 159 -5.69 17.00 -3.89
N LYS A 160 -5.10 17.05 -5.08
CA LYS A 160 -5.33 18.14 -6.03
C LYS A 160 -6.78 18.18 -6.53
N VAL A 161 -7.41 17.04 -6.74
CA VAL A 161 -8.85 16.96 -7.06
C VAL A 161 -9.69 17.56 -5.92
N VAL A 162 -9.37 17.22 -4.68
CA VAL A 162 -10.07 17.77 -3.49
C VAL A 162 -9.89 19.28 -3.41
N GLU A 163 -8.69 19.82 -3.61
CA GLU A 163 -8.43 21.25 -3.65
C GLU A 163 -9.37 21.97 -4.63
N HIS A 164 -9.48 21.47 -5.86
CA HIS A 164 -10.39 22.04 -6.86
C HIS A 164 -11.88 21.94 -6.48
N LEU A 165 -12.28 20.83 -5.83
CA LEU A 165 -13.66 20.64 -5.39
C LEU A 165 -14.03 21.60 -4.27
N VAL A 166 -13.14 21.81 -3.30
CA VAL A 166 -13.34 22.75 -2.18
C VAL A 166 -13.45 24.17 -2.73
N ALA A 167 -12.51 24.61 -3.56
CA ALA A 167 -12.54 25.95 -4.16
C ALA A 167 -13.85 26.21 -4.94
N ALA A 168 -14.29 25.24 -5.74
CA ALA A 168 -15.54 25.35 -6.50
C ALA A 168 -16.80 25.40 -5.61
N ASP A 169 -16.77 24.81 -4.43
CA ASP A 169 -17.89 24.86 -3.48
C ASP A 169 -17.90 26.17 -2.69
N GLU A 170 -16.74 26.72 -2.33
CA GLU A 170 -16.61 28.05 -1.74
C GLU A 170 -17.12 29.16 -2.67
N ASP A 171 -16.77 29.10 -3.96
CA ASP A 171 -17.25 30.04 -4.97
C ASP A 171 -18.79 30.01 -5.11
N LYS A 172 -19.39 28.82 -5.10
CA LYS A 172 -20.86 28.68 -5.12
C LYS A 172 -21.53 29.25 -3.88
N GLN A 173 -20.95 29.06 -2.70
CA GLN A 173 -21.47 29.60 -1.46
C GLN A 173 -21.38 31.14 -1.44
N SER A 174 -20.30 31.72 -1.92
CA SER A 174 -20.13 33.17 -2.01
C SER A 174 -21.14 33.83 -2.97
N ILE A 175 -21.43 33.18 -4.09
CA ILE A 175 -22.47 33.66 -5.05
C ILE A 175 -23.86 33.58 -4.42
N ALA A 176 -24.16 32.49 -3.70
CA ALA A 176 -25.46 32.28 -3.07
C ALA A 176 -25.73 33.25 -1.89
N THR A 177 -24.69 33.77 -1.27
CA THR A 177 -24.79 34.73 -0.13
C THR A 177 -24.70 36.19 -0.56
N THR A 178 -24.42 36.49 -1.82
CA THR A 178 -24.42 37.90 -2.32
C THR A 178 -25.86 38.41 -2.42
N PRO A 179 -26.27 39.42 -1.63
CA PRO A 179 -27.62 39.97 -1.70
C PRO A 179 -27.88 40.48 -3.12
N ILE A 180 -28.99 40.08 -3.76
CA ILE A 180 -29.46 40.73 -4.98
C ILE A 180 -29.76 42.16 -4.61
N ALA A 181 -28.92 43.09 -5.05
CA ALA A 181 -29.19 44.52 -4.85
C ALA A 181 -30.55 44.80 -5.52
N ALA A 182 -31.53 45.18 -4.70
CA ALA A 182 -32.84 45.59 -5.19
C ALA A 182 -32.64 46.80 -6.07
N GLN A 183 -32.96 46.62 -7.36
CA GLN A 183 -33.11 47.72 -8.31
C GLN A 183 -34.48 48.38 -8.11
#